data_3711315a8fec20b15edfbdbcfcfad79c
#
_entry.id   3711315a8fec20b15edfbdbcfcfad79c
#
_cell.length_a   1.000
_cell.length_b   1.000
_cell.length_c   1.000
_cell.angle_alpha   90.00
_cell.angle_beta   90.00
_cell.angle_gamma   90.00
#
_symmetry.space_group_name_H-M   'P 1'
#
loop_
_entity.id
_entity.type
_entity.pdbx_description
1 polymer ?
#
loop_
_entity_poly.entity_id
_entity_poly.type
_entity_poly.pdbx_seq_one_letter_code
_entity_poly.pdbx_strand_id
1 'polypeptide(L)'
;ILRVNPKTVAKKLRFLGAMCHELNRNTGKKYDHIRDIEFDELQTIEHTKLKPLSVAVAVSKKGRKIVGFQVSRMPATGHLAAVSRKKYGKRPDDRLNGMRQLFEHLSGQLRPNISISSDECPFYNGVVKTAFPTATYTQYLGKKGCVAGQGELKKTAFDPIFTVNHTFAMLRGNI
;
A
#
# COMPACT_ATOMS: atom_id res chain seq x y z
N ILE A 1 18.83 -7.49 -28.73
CA ILE A 1 18.10 -8.30 -27.71
C ILE A 1 19.15 -8.96 -26.84
N LEU A 2 19.20 -8.61 -25.54
CA LEU A 2 20.11 -9.22 -24.57
C LEU A 2 19.70 -10.68 -24.32
N ARG A 3 20.56 -11.63 -24.67
CA ARG A 3 20.38 -13.06 -24.36
C ARG A 3 20.71 -13.33 -22.90
N VAL A 4 19.84 -12.94 -21.99
CA VAL A 4 20.02 -13.16 -20.55
C VAL A 4 19.09 -14.29 -20.08
N ASN A 5 19.63 -15.22 -19.28
CA ASN A 5 18.85 -16.31 -18.72
C ASN A 5 17.73 -15.76 -17.81
N PRO A 6 16.45 -16.15 -17.99
CA PRO A 6 15.33 -15.68 -17.17
C PRO A 6 15.54 -15.88 -15.66
N LYS A 7 16.22 -16.96 -15.24
CA LYS A 7 16.56 -17.22 -13.84
C LYS A 7 17.50 -16.13 -13.27
N THR A 8 18.44 -15.66 -14.09
CA THR A 8 19.37 -14.57 -13.71
C THR A 8 18.62 -13.26 -13.55
N VAL A 9 17.67 -12.94 -14.44
CA VAL A 9 16.81 -11.75 -14.33
C VAL A 9 16.00 -11.81 -13.04
N ALA A 10 15.33 -12.92 -12.77
CA ALA A 10 14.54 -13.11 -11.56
C ALA A 10 15.39 -12.99 -10.27
N LYS A 11 16.62 -13.52 -10.27
CA LYS A 11 17.55 -13.38 -9.14
C LYS A 11 17.97 -11.93 -8.91
N LYS A 12 18.31 -11.21 -9.98
CA LYS A 12 18.66 -9.78 -9.90
C LYS A 12 17.50 -8.93 -9.44
N LEU A 13 16.28 -9.19 -9.92
CA LEU A 13 15.08 -8.47 -9.49
C LEU A 13 14.81 -8.64 -7.99
N ARG A 14 14.93 -9.85 -7.47
CA ARG A 14 14.80 -10.11 -6.02
C ARG A 14 15.88 -9.38 -5.21
N PHE A 15 17.11 -9.41 -5.67
CA PHE A 15 18.23 -8.70 -5.03
C PHE A 15 17.97 -7.19 -4.98
N LEU A 16 17.61 -6.59 -6.11
CA LEU A 16 17.28 -5.16 -6.18
C LEU A 16 16.06 -4.81 -5.30
N GLY A 17 15.04 -5.66 -5.30
CA GLY A 17 13.87 -5.47 -4.45
C GLY A 17 14.23 -5.46 -2.96
N ALA A 18 15.06 -6.41 -2.51
CA ALA A 18 15.55 -6.45 -1.13
C ALA A 18 16.40 -5.21 -0.78
N MET A 19 17.32 -4.82 -1.66
CA MET A 19 18.15 -3.64 -1.48
C MET A 19 17.32 -2.35 -1.43
N CYS A 20 16.34 -2.17 -2.33
CA CYS A 20 15.47 -1.00 -2.35
C CYS A 20 14.57 -0.95 -1.09
N HIS A 21 14.11 -2.11 -0.62
CA HIS A 21 13.34 -2.19 0.62
C HIS A 21 14.17 -1.71 1.82
N GLU A 22 15.40 -2.19 1.94
CA GLU A 22 16.34 -1.80 2.99
C GLU A 22 16.69 -0.29 2.91
N LEU A 23 16.97 0.23 1.71
CA LEU A 23 17.20 1.65 1.48
C LEU A 23 15.99 2.49 1.89
N ASN A 24 14.78 2.06 1.58
CA ASN A 24 13.55 2.76 1.98
C ASN A 24 13.39 2.79 3.50
N ARG A 25 13.71 1.69 4.19
CA ARG A 25 13.67 1.61 5.65
C ARG A 25 14.72 2.50 6.33
N ASN A 26 15.92 2.59 5.77
CA ASN A 26 17.05 3.30 6.36
C ASN A 26 17.07 4.81 6.10
N THR A 27 16.20 5.31 5.22
CA THR A 27 16.11 6.75 4.91
C THR A 27 15.36 7.58 5.96
N GLY A 28 15.06 7.02 7.13
CA GLY A 28 14.14 7.53 8.13
C GLY A 28 14.33 8.94 8.66
N LYS A 29 15.55 9.41 8.81
CA LYS A 29 15.80 10.78 9.30
C LYS A 29 15.49 11.89 8.30
N LYS A 30 15.16 11.56 7.03
CA LYS A 30 14.89 12.54 5.97
C LYS A 30 13.44 13.02 5.94
N TYR A 31 12.55 12.45 6.72
CA TYR A 31 11.11 12.72 6.65
C TYR A 31 10.57 13.64 7.74
N ASP A 32 11.44 14.20 8.58
CA ASP A 32 11.04 15.09 9.67
C ASP A 32 10.33 16.38 9.22
N HIS A 33 10.49 16.74 7.93
CA HIS A 33 9.81 17.88 7.29
C HIS A 33 8.40 17.55 6.79
N ILE A 34 8.01 16.26 6.75
CA ILE A 34 6.68 15.84 6.28
C ILE A 34 5.64 16.12 7.37
N ARG A 35 4.57 16.82 7.00
CA ARG A 35 3.46 17.20 7.88
C ARG A 35 2.19 16.44 7.60
N ASP A 36 2.03 15.99 6.36
CA ASP A 36 0.80 15.39 5.88
C ASP A 36 1.11 14.13 5.07
N ILE A 37 0.48 13.01 5.42
CA ILE A 37 0.54 11.78 4.65
C ILE A 37 -0.86 11.27 4.30
N GLU A 38 -0.94 10.57 3.19
CA GLU A 38 -2.08 9.76 2.79
C GLU A 38 -1.64 8.31 2.73
N PHE A 39 -2.51 7.38 3.11
CA PHE A 39 -2.23 5.95 2.95
C PHE A 39 -3.47 5.17 2.54
N ASP A 40 -3.24 4.04 1.87
CA ASP A 40 -4.27 3.09 1.46
C ASP A 40 -3.62 1.76 1.05
N GLU A 41 -4.42 0.75 0.69
CA GLU A 41 -3.98 -0.57 0.26
C GLU A 41 -4.18 -0.77 -1.25
N LEU A 42 -3.08 -0.95 -1.99
CA LEU A 42 -3.09 -1.39 -3.39
C LEU A 42 -3.19 -2.91 -3.45
N GLN A 43 -4.25 -3.43 -4.08
CA GLN A 43 -4.33 -4.87 -4.36
C GLN A 43 -3.55 -5.23 -5.63
N THR A 44 -2.72 -6.25 -5.52
CA THR A 44 -1.98 -6.87 -6.62
C THR A 44 -1.99 -8.40 -6.49
N ILE A 45 -1.15 -9.09 -7.22
CA ILE A 45 -1.10 -10.56 -7.21
C ILE A 45 0.35 -11.05 -7.19
N GLU A 46 0.59 -12.25 -6.66
CA GLU A 46 1.91 -12.91 -6.77
C GLU A 46 2.19 -13.31 -8.23
N HIS A 47 1.43 -14.22 -8.77
CA HIS A 47 1.52 -14.73 -10.15
C HIS A 47 0.14 -15.14 -10.71
N THR A 48 -0.89 -15.03 -9.89
CA THR A 48 -2.26 -15.39 -10.26
C THR A 48 -3.25 -14.62 -9.38
N LYS A 49 -4.42 -14.30 -9.94
CA LYS A 49 -5.54 -13.69 -9.20
C LYS A 49 -6.05 -14.54 -8.02
N LEU A 50 -5.68 -15.81 -7.98
CA LEU A 50 -5.99 -16.72 -6.86
C LEU A 50 -5.05 -16.52 -5.66
N LYS A 51 -3.96 -15.78 -5.83
CA LYS A 51 -3.01 -15.41 -4.78
C LYS A 51 -2.83 -13.90 -4.70
N PRO A 52 -3.86 -13.17 -4.26
CA PRO A 52 -3.75 -11.73 -4.14
C PRO A 52 -2.80 -11.33 -3.03
N LEU A 53 -2.24 -10.14 -3.19
CA LEU A 53 -1.43 -9.41 -2.21
C LEU A 53 -2.05 -8.05 -1.97
N SER A 54 -1.92 -7.56 -0.76
CA SER A 54 -2.15 -6.17 -0.41
C SER A 54 -0.81 -5.48 -0.21
N VAL A 55 -0.65 -4.31 -0.82
CA VAL A 55 0.49 -3.42 -0.63
C VAL A 55 -0.02 -2.17 0.06
N ALA A 56 0.17 -2.09 1.38
CA ALA A 56 -0.08 -0.87 2.13
C ALA A 56 0.99 0.17 1.76
N VAL A 57 0.58 1.36 1.34
CA VAL A 57 1.49 2.43 0.91
C VAL A 57 1.12 3.72 1.61
N ALA A 58 2.11 4.39 2.17
CA ALA A 58 1.99 5.74 2.71
C ALA A 58 2.77 6.72 1.84
N VAL A 59 2.14 7.83 1.47
CA VAL A 59 2.71 8.87 0.61
C VAL A 59 2.63 10.24 1.26
N SER A 60 3.65 11.06 1.04
CA SER A 60 3.64 12.47 1.42
C SER A 60 2.68 13.26 0.53
N LYS A 61 1.71 13.95 1.12
CA LYS A 61 0.68 14.70 0.38
C LYS A 61 1.27 15.79 -0.52
N LYS A 62 2.22 16.57 -0.05
CA LYS A 62 2.84 17.64 -0.83
C LYS A 62 3.91 17.15 -1.80
N GLY A 63 4.72 16.19 -1.37
CA GLY A 63 5.89 15.74 -2.14
C GLY A 63 5.63 14.56 -3.05
N ARG A 64 4.48 13.89 -2.93
CA ARG A 64 4.14 12.63 -3.63
C ARG A 64 5.20 11.54 -3.46
N LYS A 65 6.00 11.62 -2.41
CA LYS A 65 7.02 10.61 -2.10
C LYS A 65 6.38 9.45 -1.35
N ILE A 66 6.69 8.24 -1.75
CA ILE A 66 6.40 7.05 -0.96
C ILE A 66 7.31 7.11 0.26
N VAL A 67 6.71 7.25 1.45
CA VAL A 67 7.42 7.33 2.73
C VAL A 67 7.53 5.97 3.39
N GLY A 68 6.69 5.04 3.01
CA GLY A 68 6.75 3.65 3.45
C GLY A 68 5.78 2.77 2.69
N PHE A 69 6.08 1.47 2.66
CA PHE A 69 5.18 0.46 2.13
C PHE A 69 5.40 -0.88 2.84
N GLN A 70 4.36 -1.71 2.83
CA GLN A 70 4.43 -3.08 3.34
C GLN A 70 3.57 -4.00 2.49
N VAL A 71 4.13 -5.15 2.12
CA VAL A 71 3.42 -6.17 1.34
C VAL A 71 2.89 -7.24 2.28
N SER A 72 1.60 -7.57 2.13
CA SER A 72 0.91 -8.56 2.95
C SER A 72 0.16 -9.57 2.09
N ARG A 73 0.12 -10.81 2.56
CA ARG A 73 -0.74 -11.82 1.95
C ARG A 73 -2.19 -11.53 2.34
N MET A 74 -3.08 -11.84 1.41
CA MET A 74 -4.51 -11.79 1.67
C MET A 74 -5.22 -12.98 0.99
N PRO A 75 -6.36 -13.43 1.50
CA PRO A 75 -7.18 -14.43 0.83
C PRO A 75 -7.83 -13.84 -0.43
N ALA A 76 -8.05 -14.68 -1.43
CA ALA A 76 -8.90 -14.30 -2.55
C ALA A 76 -10.35 -14.11 -2.07
N THR A 77 -11.06 -13.17 -2.69
CA THR A 77 -12.42 -12.80 -2.33
C THR A 77 -13.40 -13.10 -3.48
N GLY A 78 -14.69 -12.99 -3.20
CA GLY A 78 -15.76 -13.23 -4.17
C GLY A 78 -15.72 -14.66 -4.76
N HIS A 79 -16.07 -14.79 -6.03
CA HIS A 79 -16.14 -16.09 -6.74
C HIS A 79 -14.78 -16.80 -6.86
N LEU A 80 -13.67 -16.09 -6.72
CA LEU A 80 -12.33 -16.69 -6.75
C LEU A 80 -11.93 -17.35 -5.42
N ALA A 81 -12.61 -17.07 -4.33
CA ALA A 81 -12.27 -17.58 -3.00
C ALA A 81 -12.30 -19.10 -2.91
N ALA A 82 -13.34 -19.73 -3.43
CA ALA A 82 -13.50 -21.19 -3.44
C ALA A 82 -12.43 -21.87 -4.30
N VAL A 83 -12.17 -21.32 -5.51
CA VAL A 83 -11.16 -21.85 -6.43
C VAL A 83 -9.75 -21.73 -5.83
N SER A 84 -9.46 -20.58 -5.23
CA SER A 84 -8.18 -20.33 -4.54
C SER A 84 -7.96 -21.34 -3.42
N ARG A 85 -8.96 -21.52 -2.57
CA ARG A 85 -8.90 -22.46 -1.43
C ARG A 85 -8.70 -23.91 -1.88
N LYS A 86 -9.41 -24.33 -2.93
CA LYS A 86 -9.26 -25.67 -3.51
C LYS A 86 -7.84 -25.90 -4.05
N LYS A 87 -7.26 -24.90 -4.73
CA LYS A 87 -5.96 -25.05 -5.42
C LYS A 87 -4.74 -24.82 -4.51
N TYR A 88 -4.83 -23.90 -3.56
CA TYR A 88 -3.68 -23.43 -2.77
C TYR A 88 -3.88 -23.53 -1.25
N GLY A 89 -4.99 -24.09 -0.81
CA GLY A 89 -5.35 -24.13 0.62
C GLY A 89 -5.84 -22.79 1.17
N LYS A 90 -6.02 -22.74 2.49
CA LYS A 90 -6.43 -21.51 3.20
C LYS A 90 -5.23 -20.56 3.26
N ARG A 91 -5.37 -19.38 2.65
CA ARG A 91 -4.37 -18.30 2.76
C ARG A 91 -4.62 -17.46 4.00
N PRO A 92 -3.56 -17.08 4.74
CA PRO A 92 -3.70 -16.14 5.85
C PRO A 92 -4.07 -14.74 5.33
N ASP A 93 -4.69 -13.96 6.18
CA ASP A 93 -4.90 -12.53 6.00
C ASP A 93 -3.92 -11.78 6.91
N ASP A 94 -2.81 -11.34 6.34
CA ASP A 94 -1.74 -10.68 7.08
C ASP A 94 -1.84 -9.15 6.99
N ARG A 95 -2.92 -8.60 6.40
CA ARG A 95 -3.06 -7.15 6.14
C ARG A 95 -2.97 -6.31 7.40
N LEU A 96 -3.68 -6.69 8.45
CA LEU A 96 -3.63 -5.96 9.72
C LEU A 96 -2.20 -5.94 10.30
N ASN A 97 -1.51 -7.08 10.26
CA ASN A 97 -0.13 -7.15 10.75
C ASN A 97 0.83 -6.32 9.89
N GLY A 98 0.69 -6.39 8.56
CA GLY A 98 1.49 -5.57 7.65
C GLY A 98 1.24 -4.08 7.84
N MET A 99 -0.01 -3.67 8.04
CA MET A 99 -0.34 -2.27 8.34
C MET A 99 0.29 -1.80 9.67
N ARG A 100 0.27 -2.64 10.71
CA ARG A 100 0.95 -2.34 11.97
C ARG A 100 2.45 -2.15 11.77
N GLN A 101 3.11 -3.04 11.04
CA GLN A 101 4.54 -2.95 10.73
C GLN A 101 4.88 -1.67 9.95
N LEU A 102 4.03 -1.30 8.97
CA LEU A 102 4.19 -0.04 8.25
C LEU A 102 4.13 1.16 9.20
N PHE A 103 3.10 1.23 10.04
CA PHE A 103 2.91 2.37 10.94
C PHE A 103 3.92 2.42 12.07
N GLU A 104 4.38 1.30 12.61
CA GLU A 104 5.50 1.20 13.53
C GLU A 104 6.78 1.78 12.91
N HIS A 105 7.07 1.40 11.67
CA HIS A 105 8.19 1.95 10.93
C HIS A 105 8.05 3.48 10.73
N LEU A 106 6.88 3.96 10.31
CA LEU A 106 6.62 5.37 10.08
C LEU A 106 6.71 6.20 11.37
N SER A 107 6.30 5.66 12.52
CA SER A 107 6.38 6.37 13.80
C SER A 107 7.82 6.66 14.23
N GLY A 108 8.78 5.85 13.80
CA GLY A 108 10.21 6.12 14.00
C GLY A 108 10.81 7.15 13.03
N GLN A 109 10.09 7.54 11.98
CA GLN A 109 10.59 8.40 10.90
C GLN A 109 9.89 9.75 10.78
N LEU A 110 8.65 9.83 11.22
CA LEU A 110 7.78 10.99 11.11
C LEU A 110 7.56 11.62 12.48
N ARG A 111 7.17 12.87 12.49
CA ARG A 111 6.81 13.57 13.73
C ARG A 111 5.51 13.00 14.31
N PRO A 112 5.33 12.98 15.64
CA PRO A 112 4.14 12.41 16.25
C PRO A 112 2.85 13.21 15.97
N ASN A 113 2.95 14.51 15.68
CA ASN A 113 1.84 15.43 15.46
C ASN A 113 1.57 15.72 13.99
N ILE A 114 1.58 14.68 13.14
CA ILE A 114 1.33 14.81 11.72
C ILE A 114 -0.18 14.69 11.39
N SER A 115 -0.56 15.14 10.20
CA SER A 115 -1.88 14.90 9.62
C SER A 115 -1.85 13.62 8.78
N ILE A 116 -2.80 12.71 9.02
CA ILE A 116 -2.91 11.43 8.35
C ILE A 116 -4.29 11.31 7.71
N SER A 117 -4.36 10.91 6.46
CA SER A 117 -5.63 10.71 5.74
C SER A 117 -5.67 9.32 5.09
N SER A 118 -6.84 8.69 5.10
CA SER A 118 -7.08 7.42 4.40
C SER A 118 -8.53 7.31 3.93
N ASP A 119 -8.84 6.23 3.22
CA ASP A 119 -10.22 5.77 3.08
C ASP A 119 -10.73 5.16 4.40
N GLU A 120 -12.02 4.79 4.41
CA GLU A 120 -12.68 4.20 5.56
C GLU A 120 -12.50 2.68 5.56
N CYS A 121 -11.56 2.21 6.39
CA CYS A 121 -11.36 0.80 6.67
C CYS A 121 -11.44 0.55 8.19
N PRO A 122 -12.16 -0.48 8.65
CA PRO A 122 -12.45 -0.66 10.08
C PRO A 122 -11.22 -0.75 10.99
N PHE A 123 -10.12 -1.34 10.53
CA PHE A 123 -8.92 -1.52 11.35
C PHE A 123 -7.92 -0.37 11.28
N TYR A 124 -8.04 0.56 10.33
CA TYR A 124 -7.08 1.66 10.15
C TYR A 124 -7.01 2.56 11.39
N ASN A 125 -8.17 2.94 11.94
CA ASN A 125 -8.24 3.82 13.09
C ASN A 125 -7.44 3.30 14.30
N GLY A 126 -7.58 1.99 14.61
CA GLY A 126 -6.83 1.37 15.71
C GLY A 126 -5.32 1.38 15.48
N VAL A 127 -4.88 1.08 14.25
CA VAL A 127 -3.45 1.08 13.90
C VAL A 127 -2.86 2.48 13.98
N VAL A 128 -3.54 3.47 13.38
CA VAL A 128 -3.07 4.86 13.38
C VAL A 128 -2.96 5.42 14.79
N LYS A 129 -4.01 5.26 15.62
CA LYS A 129 -4.01 5.75 17.01
C LYS A 129 -2.94 5.11 17.87
N THR A 130 -2.62 3.84 17.64
CA THR A 130 -1.56 3.15 18.37
C THR A 130 -0.18 3.71 18.02
N ALA A 131 0.10 3.94 16.73
CA ALA A 131 1.41 4.40 16.26
C ALA A 131 1.60 5.91 16.40
N PHE A 132 0.52 6.69 16.23
CA PHE A 132 0.51 8.16 16.26
C PHE A 132 -0.62 8.69 17.13
N PRO A 133 -0.52 8.59 18.46
CA PRO A 133 -1.61 8.97 19.36
C PRO A 133 -1.95 10.46 19.32
N THR A 134 -1.02 11.33 18.88
CA THR A 134 -1.19 12.80 18.79
C THR A 134 -1.45 13.31 17.38
N ALA A 135 -1.51 12.41 16.39
CA ALA A 135 -1.78 12.80 15.01
C ALA A 135 -3.24 13.22 14.80
N THR A 136 -3.44 14.14 13.88
CA THR A 136 -4.77 14.44 13.35
C THR A 136 -5.10 13.42 12.27
N TYR A 137 -6.02 12.50 12.56
CA TYR A 137 -6.39 11.44 11.63
C TYR A 137 -7.80 11.65 11.06
N THR A 138 -7.91 11.63 9.73
CA THR A 138 -9.16 11.79 9.00
C THR A 138 -9.39 10.62 8.06
N GLN A 139 -10.55 9.96 8.19
CA GLN A 139 -11.00 8.94 7.25
C GLN A 139 -12.05 9.53 6.30
N TYR A 140 -11.96 9.18 5.04
CA TYR A 140 -12.89 9.61 4.00
C TYR A 140 -13.68 8.43 3.46
N LEU A 141 -14.99 8.55 3.49
CA LEU A 141 -15.88 7.54 2.91
C LEU A 141 -15.55 7.32 1.44
N GLY A 142 -15.13 6.10 1.12
CA GLY A 142 -14.86 5.67 -0.25
C GLY A 142 -16.14 5.76 -1.08
N LYS A 143 -16.24 6.75 -1.96
CA LYS A 143 -17.32 6.77 -2.97
C LYS A 143 -17.02 5.65 -3.95
N LYS A 144 -17.91 4.66 -4.06
CA LYS A 144 -17.84 3.66 -5.13
C LYS A 144 -17.83 4.42 -6.45
N GLY A 145 -16.65 4.62 -7.00
CA GLY A 145 -16.47 5.19 -8.33
C GLY A 145 -16.86 4.11 -9.29
N CYS A 146 -17.82 4.38 -10.14
CA CYS A 146 -17.60 4.26 -11.52
C CYS A 146 -17.99 3.02 -12.25
N VAL A 147 -18.26 3.29 -13.43
CA VAL A 147 -18.39 2.47 -14.62
C VAL A 147 -17.26 1.42 -14.67
N ALA A 148 -17.62 0.15 -14.69
CA ALA A 148 -16.68 -0.94 -14.89
C ALA A 148 -15.79 -0.68 -16.12
N GLY A 149 -14.48 -0.79 -15.97
CA GLY A 149 -13.52 -0.62 -17.06
C GLY A 149 -12.87 0.75 -17.19
N GLN A 150 -13.30 1.77 -16.45
CA GLN A 150 -12.67 3.09 -16.47
C GLN A 150 -11.74 3.38 -15.28
N GLY A 151 -11.39 2.36 -14.50
CA GLY A 151 -10.60 2.55 -13.29
C GLY A 151 -11.35 3.37 -12.23
N GLU A 152 -10.62 3.98 -11.33
CA GLU A 152 -11.16 4.76 -10.23
C GLU A 152 -11.40 6.24 -10.62
N LEU A 153 -11.88 6.53 -11.84
CA LEU A 153 -12.32 7.86 -12.21
C LEU A 153 -13.57 8.21 -11.41
N LYS A 154 -13.37 8.81 -10.25
CA LYS A 154 -14.44 9.31 -9.41
C LYS A 154 -15.11 10.48 -10.13
N LYS A 155 -16.42 10.44 -10.31
CA LYS A 155 -17.23 11.53 -10.85
C LYS A 155 -17.26 12.79 -9.96
N THR A 156 -16.41 12.85 -8.95
CA THR A 156 -16.35 13.98 -8.01
C THR A 156 -15.17 14.88 -8.35
N ALA A 157 -15.41 16.17 -8.37
CA ALA A 157 -14.42 17.21 -8.69
C ALA A 157 -13.20 17.22 -7.76
N PHE A 158 -13.26 16.53 -6.61
CA PHE A 158 -12.19 16.48 -5.62
C PHE A 158 -12.12 15.10 -4.97
N ASP A 159 -10.93 14.49 -5.03
CA ASP A 159 -10.58 13.27 -4.30
C ASP A 159 -9.76 13.66 -3.06
N PRO A 160 -10.28 13.48 -1.83
CA PRO A 160 -9.59 13.90 -0.61
C PRO A 160 -8.29 13.14 -0.33
N ILE A 161 -8.11 11.95 -0.92
CA ILE A 161 -6.89 11.13 -0.87
C ILE A 161 -6.27 10.95 -2.27
N PHE A 162 -6.31 12.02 -3.06
CA PHE A 162 -5.85 12.04 -4.45
C PHE A 162 -4.40 11.56 -4.59
N THR A 163 -3.52 11.93 -3.67
CA THR A 163 -2.09 11.67 -3.81
C THR A 163 -1.78 10.17 -3.77
N VAL A 164 -2.39 9.42 -2.85
CA VAL A 164 -2.21 7.97 -2.78
C VAL A 164 -2.90 7.26 -3.96
N ASN A 165 -4.10 7.69 -4.34
CA ASN A 165 -4.82 7.14 -5.49
C ASN A 165 -4.08 7.37 -6.80
N HIS A 166 -3.52 8.58 -7.00
CA HIS A 166 -2.66 8.87 -8.16
C HIS A 166 -1.38 8.02 -8.15
N THR A 167 -0.75 7.83 -6.98
CA THR A 167 0.42 6.96 -6.83
C THR A 167 0.09 5.53 -7.24
N PHE A 168 -1.07 5.01 -6.83
CA PHE A 168 -1.54 3.68 -7.25
C PHE A 168 -1.78 3.57 -8.75
N ALA A 169 -2.33 4.62 -9.37
CA ALA A 169 -2.49 4.66 -10.83
C ALA A 169 -1.14 4.58 -11.54
N MET A 170 -0.14 5.33 -11.07
CA MET A 170 1.21 5.28 -11.60
C MET A 170 1.88 3.92 -11.40
N LEU A 171 1.73 3.30 -10.24
CA LEU A 171 2.26 1.95 -9.99
C LEU A 171 1.60 0.91 -10.90
N ARG A 172 0.27 0.94 -11.08
CA ARG A 172 -0.45 0.02 -11.97
C ARG A 172 -0.08 0.18 -13.44
N GLY A 173 0.24 1.39 -13.88
CA GLY A 173 0.65 1.69 -15.26
C GLY A 173 2.07 1.26 -15.60
N ASN A 174 2.91 0.94 -14.58
CA ASN A 174 4.32 0.58 -14.74
C ASN A 174 4.66 -0.86 -14.31
N ILE A 175 3.65 -1.67 -13.99
CA ILE A 175 3.81 -3.08 -13.57
C ILE A 175 3.34 -4.06 -14.68
#